data_68e68db8a5d1c6582e0399150dfe092c
#
_entry.id   68e68db8a5d1c6582e0399150dfe092c
#
_cell.length_a   1.000
_cell.length_b   1.000
_cell.length_c   1.000
_cell.angle_alpha   90.00
_cell.angle_beta   90.00
_cell.angle_gamma   90.00
#
_symmetry.space_group_name_H-M   'P 1'
#
loop_
_entity.id
_entity.type
_entity.pdbx_description
1 polymer ?
#
loop_
_entity_poly.entity_id
_entity_poly.type
_entity_poly.pdbx_seq_one_letter_code
_entity_poly.pdbx_strand_id
1 'polypeptide(L)'
;MLVTRDVVVDGFLDWAYKRFGQYDAATAPGVVAPTTLTASGSPASLEPWATLGEYGRSFVATATTPAELRAFHGPAADVEQPIRVYAGLRSAGSPDQRAALAVQELERTGAFQRELLGVITTTGTGWVDPNAASSLEYPHGGDTALVRPPTTSGTSSPTTASRAPRSGARSPTAAPGSSSPTGPPT
;
A
#
# COMPACT_ATOMS: atom_id res chain seq x y z
N MET A 1 6.30 44.79 0.61
CA MET A 1 7.07 44.07 -0.42
C MET A 1 7.04 42.53 -0.26
N LEU A 2 6.07 42.00 0.48
CA LEU A 2 5.88 40.54 0.69
C LEU A 2 4.88 39.90 -0.30
N VAL A 3 3.95 40.69 -0.85
CA VAL A 3 2.88 40.18 -1.73
C VAL A 3 3.39 39.62 -3.07
N THR A 4 4.51 40.10 -3.57
CA THR A 4 5.07 39.67 -4.87
C THR A 4 5.74 38.30 -4.84
N ARG A 5 6.28 37.88 -3.70
CA ARG A 5 6.97 36.59 -3.58
C ARG A 5 5.97 35.43 -3.55
N ASP A 6 4.87 35.59 -2.81
CA ASP A 6 3.86 34.54 -2.66
C ASP A 6 3.09 34.33 -3.98
N VAL A 7 2.77 35.41 -4.70
CA VAL A 7 2.12 35.33 -6.02
C VAL A 7 3.00 34.65 -7.08
N VAL A 8 4.31 34.88 -7.06
CA VAL A 8 5.24 34.24 -8.01
C VAL A 8 5.44 32.74 -7.65
N VAL A 9 5.52 32.42 -6.38
CA VAL A 9 5.64 31.03 -5.93
C VAL A 9 4.36 30.25 -6.21
N ASP A 10 3.19 30.83 -5.90
CA ASP A 10 1.90 30.21 -6.18
C ASP A 10 1.66 30.04 -7.69
N GLY A 11 2.01 31.04 -8.51
CA GLY A 11 1.92 30.96 -9.96
C GLY A 11 2.87 29.91 -10.57
N PHE A 12 4.09 29.79 -10.04
CA PHE A 12 5.04 28.75 -10.46
C PHE A 12 4.57 27.36 -10.05
N LEU A 13 4.05 27.21 -8.83
CA LEU A 13 3.50 25.95 -8.35
C LEU A 13 2.27 25.54 -9.17
N ASP A 14 1.34 26.45 -9.42
CA ASP A 14 0.15 26.19 -10.25
C ASP A 14 0.53 25.79 -11.70
N TRP A 15 1.52 26.49 -12.29
CA TRP A 15 2.07 26.11 -13.59
C TRP A 15 2.73 24.72 -13.56
N ALA A 16 3.54 24.43 -12.54
CA ALA A 16 4.17 23.14 -12.36
C ALA A 16 3.13 22.02 -12.18
N TYR A 17 2.11 22.23 -11.35
CA TYR A 17 1.01 21.28 -11.16
C TYR A 17 0.24 21.02 -12.47
N LYS A 18 -0.06 22.06 -13.26
CA LYS A 18 -0.72 21.92 -14.56
C LYS A 18 0.14 21.19 -15.57
N ARG A 19 1.45 21.49 -15.59
CA ARG A 19 2.39 20.86 -16.52
C ARG A 19 2.62 19.39 -16.20
N PHE A 20 2.81 19.04 -14.93
CA PHE A 20 2.98 17.67 -14.49
C PHE A 20 1.67 16.88 -14.51
N GLY A 21 0.54 17.50 -14.25
CA GLY A 21 -0.78 16.85 -14.31
C GLY A 21 -1.18 16.38 -15.71
N GLN A 22 -0.63 16.96 -16.77
CA GLN A 22 -0.86 16.48 -18.14
C GLN A 22 -0.13 15.17 -18.45
N TYR A 23 1.07 14.98 -17.91
CA TYR A 23 1.82 13.73 -18.05
C TYR A 23 1.23 12.60 -17.19
N ASP A 24 0.52 12.93 -16.12
CA ASP A 24 -0.10 11.98 -15.19
C ASP A 24 -1.42 11.35 -15.74
N ALA A 25 -1.87 11.73 -16.94
CA ALA A 25 -3.09 11.17 -17.54
C ALA A 25 -2.85 9.83 -18.26
N ALA A 26 -1.63 9.55 -18.67
CA ALA A 26 -1.27 8.35 -19.40
C ALA A 26 -1.36 7.09 -18.52
N THR A 27 -1.52 5.94 -19.13
CA THR A 27 -1.30 4.63 -18.50
C THR A 27 -0.10 4.01 -19.19
N ALA A 28 0.88 3.57 -18.42
CA ALA A 28 2.06 2.91 -18.97
C ALA A 28 1.67 1.63 -19.73
N PRO A 29 2.38 1.27 -20.82
CA PRO A 29 2.11 0.05 -21.58
C PRO A 29 2.09 -1.19 -20.65
N GLY A 30 1.09 -2.04 -20.81
CA GLY A 30 0.92 -3.28 -20.03
C GLY A 30 0.32 -3.09 -18.63
N VAL A 31 0.13 -1.86 -18.17
CA VAL A 31 -0.51 -1.58 -16.88
C VAL A 31 -2.03 -1.64 -17.03
N VAL A 32 -2.67 -2.53 -16.28
CA VAL A 32 -4.11 -2.75 -16.28
C VAL A 32 -4.70 -2.53 -14.89
N ALA A 33 -5.97 -2.14 -14.83
CA ALA A 33 -6.65 -1.95 -13.56
C ALA A 33 -6.71 -3.25 -12.75
N PRO A 34 -6.44 -3.21 -11.44
CA PRO A 34 -6.54 -4.39 -10.59
C PRO A 34 -7.99 -4.87 -10.49
N THR A 35 -8.17 -6.18 -10.56
CA THR A 35 -9.46 -6.83 -10.32
C THR A 35 -9.64 -7.25 -8.86
N THR A 36 -8.57 -7.26 -8.10
CA THR A 36 -8.57 -7.58 -6.67
C THR A 36 -9.19 -6.45 -5.85
N LEU A 37 -9.94 -6.79 -4.80
CA LEU A 37 -10.58 -5.79 -3.94
C LEU A 37 -9.59 -5.07 -3.01
N THR A 38 -8.34 -5.52 -2.98
CA THR A 38 -7.27 -5.07 -2.06
C THR A 38 -6.41 -3.94 -2.61
N ALA A 39 -6.81 -3.31 -3.71
CA ALA A 39 -6.04 -2.23 -4.31
C ALA A 39 -6.91 -1.02 -4.65
N SER A 40 -6.35 0.18 -4.57
CA SER A 40 -6.96 1.38 -5.15
C SER A 40 -7.11 1.23 -6.66
N GLY A 41 -8.16 1.81 -7.21
CA GLY A 41 -8.50 1.68 -8.64
C GLY A 41 -9.19 0.38 -9.02
N SER A 42 -9.44 -0.54 -8.08
CA SER A 42 -10.29 -1.72 -8.29
C SER A 42 -11.78 -1.34 -8.35
N PRO A 43 -12.67 -2.24 -8.80
CA PRO A 43 -14.10 -1.95 -8.87
C PRO A 43 -14.75 -1.56 -7.53
N ALA A 44 -14.18 -1.98 -6.41
CA ALA A 44 -14.67 -1.65 -5.06
C ALA A 44 -13.95 -0.46 -4.42
N SER A 45 -12.98 0.14 -5.12
CA SER A 45 -12.18 1.24 -4.59
C SER A 45 -12.97 2.53 -4.49
N LEU A 46 -12.74 3.29 -3.44
CA LEU A 46 -13.20 4.68 -3.29
C LEU A 46 -12.40 5.63 -4.20
N GLU A 47 -11.25 5.18 -4.66
CA GLU A 47 -10.35 5.85 -5.61
C GLU A 47 -10.55 5.26 -7.01
N PRO A 48 -11.27 5.94 -7.93
CA PRO A 48 -11.43 5.45 -9.29
C PRO A 48 -10.07 5.32 -10.02
N TRP A 49 -9.91 4.28 -10.83
CA TRP A 49 -8.71 4.07 -11.65
C TRP A 49 -8.26 5.32 -12.42
N ALA A 50 -9.23 6.09 -12.94
CA ALA A 50 -8.96 7.30 -13.72
C ALA A 50 -8.29 8.42 -12.91
N THR A 51 -8.43 8.44 -11.58
CA THR A 51 -7.90 9.48 -10.70
C THR A 51 -6.48 9.17 -10.20
N LEU A 52 -6.02 7.92 -10.31
CA LEU A 52 -4.72 7.50 -9.76
C LEU A 52 -3.51 8.13 -10.44
N GLY A 53 -3.65 8.52 -11.72
CA GLY A 53 -2.51 8.96 -12.52
C GLY A 53 -1.59 7.82 -12.95
N GLU A 54 -0.58 8.11 -13.76
CA GLU A 54 0.32 7.09 -14.32
C GLU A 54 1.09 6.33 -13.23
N TYR A 55 1.69 7.06 -12.31
CA TYR A 55 2.49 6.44 -11.24
C TYR A 55 1.63 5.69 -10.21
N GLY A 56 0.44 6.20 -9.92
CA GLY A 56 -0.51 5.50 -9.06
C GLY A 56 -1.01 4.22 -9.69
N ARG A 57 -1.36 4.24 -10.97
CA ARG A 57 -1.76 3.06 -11.73
C ARG A 57 -0.65 2.01 -11.76
N SER A 58 0.58 2.43 -12.06
CA SER A 58 1.74 1.53 -12.04
C SER A 58 1.96 0.96 -10.64
N PHE A 59 1.90 1.77 -9.60
CA PHE A 59 2.08 1.33 -8.23
C PHE A 59 1.07 0.25 -7.81
N VAL A 60 -0.23 0.44 -8.08
CA VAL A 60 -1.25 -0.53 -7.66
C VAL A 60 -1.28 -1.77 -8.55
N ALA A 61 -0.94 -1.64 -9.83
CA ALA A 61 -0.97 -2.73 -10.79
C ALA A 61 0.24 -3.68 -10.69
N THR A 62 1.34 -3.23 -10.08
CA THR A 62 2.58 -4.01 -9.92
C THR A 62 2.71 -4.66 -8.53
N ALA A 63 1.62 -4.78 -7.78
CA ALA A 63 1.60 -5.54 -6.54
C ALA A 63 2.00 -7.01 -6.80
N THR A 64 2.85 -7.56 -5.93
CA THR A 64 3.25 -8.96 -6.02
C THR A 64 2.02 -9.86 -5.94
N THR A 65 1.93 -10.82 -6.82
CA THR A 65 0.79 -11.73 -6.87
C THR A 65 0.96 -12.91 -5.91
N PRO A 66 -0.13 -13.55 -5.45
CA PRO A 66 -0.03 -14.77 -4.66
C PRO A 66 0.69 -15.92 -5.40
N ALA A 67 0.66 -15.93 -6.73
CA ALA A 67 1.39 -16.91 -7.53
C ALA A 67 2.90 -16.70 -7.44
N GLU A 68 3.37 -15.46 -7.54
CA GLU A 68 4.78 -15.10 -7.38
C GLU A 68 5.27 -15.36 -5.95
N LEU A 69 4.44 -15.04 -4.95
CA LEU A 69 4.76 -15.32 -3.55
C LEU A 69 4.90 -16.83 -3.29
N ARG A 70 4.01 -17.66 -3.83
CA ARG A 70 4.14 -19.13 -3.73
C ARG A 70 5.33 -19.67 -4.50
N ALA A 71 5.69 -19.05 -5.61
CA ALA A 71 6.90 -19.43 -6.34
C ALA A 71 8.17 -19.17 -5.51
N PHE A 72 8.16 -18.13 -4.69
CA PHE A 72 9.28 -17.77 -3.83
C PHE A 72 9.32 -18.60 -2.52
N HIS A 73 8.18 -18.72 -1.83
CA HIS A 73 8.10 -19.39 -0.51
C HIS A 73 7.83 -20.89 -0.59
N GLY A 74 7.41 -21.40 -1.75
CA GLY A 74 6.96 -22.76 -1.95
C GLY A 74 5.45 -22.88 -2.18
N PRO A 75 5.00 -23.92 -2.91
CA PRO A 75 3.60 -24.03 -3.36
C PRO A 75 2.59 -24.22 -2.23
N ALA A 76 3.03 -24.72 -1.07
CA ALA A 76 2.19 -24.90 0.12
C ALA A 76 2.22 -23.72 1.10
N ALA A 77 2.94 -22.63 0.77
CA ALA A 77 3.02 -21.47 1.64
C ALA A 77 1.66 -20.76 1.75
N ASP A 78 1.34 -20.38 2.97
CA ASP A 78 0.21 -19.49 3.23
C ASP A 78 0.64 -18.09 2.85
N VAL A 79 0.05 -17.56 1.78
CA VAL A 79 0.37 -16.26 1.23
C VAL A 79 -0.90 -15.45 1.00
N GLU A 80 -0.77 -14.15 1.17
CA GLU A 80 -1.87 -13.21 0.97
C GLU A 80 -1.65 -12.31 -0.26
N GLN A 81 -2.72 -11.73 -0.77
CA GLN A 81 -2.62 -10.68 -1.76
C GLN A 81 -2.20 -9.38 -1.06
N PRO A 82 -1.05 -8.76 -1.41
CA PRO A 82 -0.66 -7.48 -0.87
C PRO A 82 -1.72 -6.40 -1.10
N ILE A 83 -1.89 -5.51 -0.13
CA ILE A 83 -2.75 -4.34 -0.24
C ILE A 83 -1.92 -3.17 -0.74
N ARG A 84 -2.37 -2.50 -1.79
CA ARG A 84 -1.77 -1.25 -2.26
C ARG A 84 -2.80 -0.13 -2.38
N VAL A 85 -2.59 0.90 -1.58
CA VAL A 85 -3.42 2.11 -1.54
C VAL A 85 -2.62 3.30 -2.06
N TYR A 86 -3.25 4.04 -2.96
CA TYR A 86 -2.66 5.24 -3.56
C TYR A 86 -3.66 6.39 -3.53
N ALA A 87 -3.26 7.53 -2.99
CA ALA A 87 -4.00 8.78 -3.11
C ALA A 87 -3.12 9.82 -3.81
N GLY A 88 -3.52 10.20 -5.00
CA GLY A 88 -2.79 11.14 -5.87
C GLY A 88 -3.34 12.55 -5.84
N LEU A 89 -2.75 13.42 -6.66
CA LEU A 89 -3.17 14.83 -6.75
C LEU A 89 -4.61 14.99 -7.25
N ARG A 90 -5.12 14.04 -8.03
CA ARG A 90 -6.47 14.07 -8.62
C ARG A 90 -7.52 13.33 -7.80
N SER A 91 -7.12 12.69 -6.70
CA SER A 91 -8.01 11.92 -5.84
C SER A 91 -9.00 12.81 -5.07
N ALA A 92 -8.58 14.00 -4.66
CA ALA A 92 -9.44 15.01 -4.01
C ALA A 92 -8.85 16.41 -4.10
N GLY A 93 -9.67 17.42 -3.79
CA GLY A 93 -9.34 18.84 -3.99
C GLY A 93 -8.29 19.40 -3.02
N SER A 94 -8.11 18.80 -1.82
CA SER A 94 -7.15 19.28 -0.84
C SER A 94 -6.26 18.13 -0.32
N PRO A 95 -5.06 18.43 0.23
CA PRO A 95 -4.20 17.43 0.86
C PRO A 95 -4.90 16.64 1.98
N ASP A 96 -5.68 17.32 2.83
CA ASP A 96 -6.39 16.69 3.95
C ASP A 96 -7.48 15.75 3.44
N GLN A 97 -8.22 16.12 2.41
CA GLN A 97 -9.22 15.26 1.79
C GLN A 97 -8.58 14.01 1.16
N ARG A 98 -7.42 14.17 0.51
CA ARG A 98 -6.67 13.02 -0.05
C ARG A 98 -6.13 12.11 1.05
N ALA A 99 -5.66 12.67 2.16
CA ALA A 99 -5.23 11.88 3.31
C ALA A 99 -6.40 11.10 3.94
N ALA A 100 -7.55 11.76 4.13
CA ALA A 100 -8.75 11.12 4.63
C ALA A 100 -9.22 9.98 3.71
N LEU A 101 -9.18 10.19 2.40
CA LEU A 101 -9.53 9.17 1.41
C LEU A 101 -8.57 7.97 1.46
N ALA A 102 -7.27 8.22 1.61
CA ALA A 102 -6.29 7.15 1.79
C ALA A 102 -6.56 6.30 3.05
N VAL A 103 -6.94 6.93 4.16
CA VAL A 103 -7.32 6.23 5.39
C VAL A 103 -8.58 5.37 5.17
N GLN A 104 -9.60 5.91 4.52
CA GLN A 104 -10.82 5.16 4.21
C GLN A 104 -10.53 3.95 3.29
N GLU A 105 -9.63 4.08 2.32
CA GLU A 105 -9.18 2.97 1.49
C GLU A 105 -8.41 1.91 2.29
N LEU A 106 -7.55 2.32 3.23
CA LEU A 106 -6.87 1.40 4.14
C LEU A 106 -7.87 0.64 5.02
N GLU A 107 -8.89 1.31 5.55
CA GLU A 107 -9.97 0.67 6.32
C GLU A 107 -10.76 -0.31 5.46
N ARG A 108 -11.20 0.11 4.28
CA ARG A 108 -11.97 -0.72 3.34
C ARG A 108 -11.23 -2.01 2.97
N THR A 109 -9.92 -1.91 2.74
CA THR A 109 -9.10 -3.04 2.30
C THR A 109 -8.65 -3.96 3.44
N GLY A 110 -8.90 -3.60 4.70
CA GLY A 110 -8.42 -4.34 5.87
C GLY A 110 -6.94 -4.15 6.12
N ALA A 111 -6.36 -3.04 5.67
CA ALA A 111 -4.92 -2.79 5.74
C ALA A 111 -4.36 -2.77 7.16
N PHE A 112 -5.15 -2.36 8.14
CA PHE A 112 -4.75 -2.29 9.55
C PHE A 112 -4.66 -3.66 10.24
N GLN A 113 -5.16 -4.72 9.62
CA GLN A 113 -5.03 -6.10 10.09
C GLN A 113 -3.78 -6.80 9.54
N ARG A 114 -3.08 -6.20 8.59
CA ARG A 114 -1.86 -6.76 7.99
C ARG A 114 -0.67 -6.75 8.96
N GLU A 115 0.21 -7.73 8.82
CA GLU A 115 1.43 -7.81 9.63
C GLU A 115 2.30 -6.56 9.45
N LEU A 116 2.40 -6.05 8.21
CA LEU A 116 3.17 -4.86 7.88
C LEU A 116 2.29 -3.79 7.26
N LEU A 117 2.27 -2.59 7.85
CA LEU A 117 1.74 -1.38 7.24
C LEU A 117 2.90 -0.44 6.90
N GLY A 118 3.13 -0.21 5.61
CA GLY A 118 4.18 0.66 5.10
C GLY A 118 3.60 1.96 4.51
N VAL A 119 4.13 3.11 4.97
CA VAL A 119 3.83 4.42 4.37
C VAL A 119 5.01 4.83 3.49
N ILE A 120 4.78 4.87 2.18
CA ILE A 120 5.82 5.19 1.20
C ILE A 120 5.72 6.67 0.83
N THR A 121 6.72 7.44 1.22
CA THR A 121 6.82 8.84 0.84
C THR A 121 7.77 8.98 -0.35
N THR A 122 7.33 9.73 -1.35
CA THR A 122 8.12 9.97 -2.57
C THR A 122 8.41 11.44 -2.73
N THR A 123 9.51 11.78 -3.38
CA THR A 123 9.82 13.15 -3.78
C THR A 123 9.17 13.48 -5.12
N GLY A 124 8.50 14.63 -5.22
CA GLY A 124 8.03 15.21 -6.48
C GLY A 124 6.90 14.43 -7.15
N THR A 125 7.20 13.63 -8.16
CA THR A 125 6.22 13.06 -9.09
C THR A 125 5.32 11.97 -8.54
N GLY A 126 5.64 11.39 -7.37
CA GLY A 126 4.86 10.29 -6.79
C GLY A 126 5.25 8.90 -7.29
N TRP A 127 6.34 8.78 -8.05
CA TRP A 127 6.86 7.48 -8.47
C TRP A 127 7.38 6.68 -7.28
N VAL A 128 7.00 5.41 -7.24
CA VAL A 128 7.48 4.42 -6.28
C VAL A 128 8.24 3.35 -7.06
N ASP A 129 9.45 3.02 -6.62
CA ASP A 129 10.20 1.90 -7.19
C ASP A 129 9.46 0.58 -6.94
N PRO A 130 9.05 -0.15 -7.99
CA PRO A 130 8.37 -1.43 -7.83
C PRO A 130 9.17 -2.46 -7.02
N ASN A 131 10.51 -2.46 -7.15
CA ASN A 131 11.37 -3.37 -6.40
C ASN A 131 11.41 -3.02 -4.91
N ALA A 132 11.40 -1.72 -4.58
CA ALA A 132 11.31 -1.28 -3.18
C ALA A 132 9.99 -1.72 -2.53
N ALA A 133 8.88 -1.66 -3.25
CA ALA A 133 7.59 -2.11 -2.75
C ALA A 133 7.56 -3.65 -2.62
N SER A 134 7.99 -4.39 -3.63
CA SER A 134 7.99 -5.86 -3.60
C SER A 134 8.98 -6.42 -2.57
N SER A 135 10.09 -5.73 -2.27
CA SER A 135 11.02 -6.14 -1.22
C SER A 135 10.41 -6.15 0.18
N LEU A 136 9.30 -5.45 0.39
CA LEU A 136 8.51 -5.52 1.61
C LEU A 136 7.45 -6.63 1.54
N GLU A 137 6.95 -6.94 0.36
CA GLU A 137 5.88 -7.92 0.16
C GLU A 137 6.39 -9.37 0.23
N TYR A 138 7.53 -9.66 -0.39
CA TYR A 138 8.09 -11.00 -0.40
C TYR A 138 8.39 -11.57 1.00
N PRO A 139 9.13 -10.87 1.89
CA PRO A 139 9.49 -11.43 3.20
C PRO A 139 8.28 -11.73 4.09
N HIS A 140 7.17 -11.02 3.88
CA HIS A 140 5.94 -11.16 4.66
C HIS A 140 4.88 -12.04 3.98
N GLY A 141 5.23 -12.78 2.91
CA GLY A 141 4.26 -13.62 2.20
C GLY A 141 3.04 -12.86 1.68
N GLY A 142 3.15 -11.55 1.44
CA GLY A 142 2.05 -10.69 1.01
C GLY A 142 1.15 -10.17 2.14
N ASP A 143 1.37 -10.54 3.41
CA ASP A 143 0.64 -10.00 4.55
C ASP A 143 1.06 -8.54 4.84
N THR A 144 0.89 -7.71 3.84
CA THR A 144 1.36 -6.32 3.80
C THR A 144 0.30 -5.37 3.28
N ALA A 145 0.33 -4.14 3.78
CA ALA A 145 -0.39 -3.01 3.23
C ALA A 145 0.59 -1.87 2.98
N LEU A 146 0.68 -1.42 1.74
CA LEU A 146 1.52 -0.30 1.37
C LEU A 146 0.63 0.87 0.91
N VAL A 147 0.80 2.01 1.55
CA VAL A 147 0.10 3.22 1.18
C VAL A 147 1.08 4.30 0.70
N ARG A 148 0.76 4.90 -0.43
CA ARG A 148 1.40 6.13 -0.89
C ARG A 148 0.42 7.28 -0.66
N PRO A 149 0.63 8.08 0.41
CA PRO A 149 -0.19 9.25 0.67
C PRO A 149 0.13 10.40 -0.31
N PRO A 150 -0.74 11.39 -0.43
CA PRO A 150 -0.47 12.58 -1.24
C PRO A 150 0.78 13.29 -0.71
N THR A 151 1.68 13.66 -1.62
CA THR A 151 2.84 14.47 -1.26
C THR A 151 2.37 15.89 -0.96
N THR A 152 2.62 16.37 0.24
CA THR A 152 2.62 17.80 0.52
C THR A 152 3.93 18.36 0.00
N SER A 153 3.87 19.32 -0.89
CA SER A 153 5.08 19.96 -1.44
C SER A 153 5.93 20.49 -0.28
N GLY A 154 7.10 19.89 -0.06
CA GLY A 154 8.09 20.47 0.83
C GLY A 154 8.76 19.59 1.88
N THR A 155 8.32 18.36 2.14
CA THR A 155 8.98 17.55 3.17
C THR A 155 9.30 16.15 2.64
N SER A 156 10.56 15.89 2.35
CA SER A 156 11.08 14.54 2.16
C SER A 156 11.16 13.85 3.52
N SER A 157 10.12 13.12 3.88
CA SER A 157 10.17 12.24 5.06
C SER A 157 10.55 10.83 4.61
N PRO A 158 11.36 10.11 5.38
CA PRO A 158 11.75 8.75 5.07
C PRO A 158 10.53 7.81 5.08
N THR A 159 10.60 6.75 4.30
CA THR A 159 9.63 5.65 4.35
C THR A 159 9.58 5.09 5.78
N THR A 160 8.38 5.08 6.35
CA THR A 160 8.14 4.49 7.67
C THR A 160 7.34 3.21 7.51
N ALA A 161 7.90 2.11 7.98
CA ALA A 161 7.20 0.83 8.08
C ALA A 161 6.99 0.50 9.56
N SER A 162 5.80 0.07 9.92
CA SER A 162 5.46 -0.35 11.27
C SER A 162 4.84 -1.74 11.22
N ARG A 163 5.31 -2.59 12.13
CA ARG A 163 4.71 -3.91 12.35
C ARG A 163 3.54 -3.77 13.31
N ALA A 164 2.37 -4.22 12.91
CA ALA A 164 1.21 -4.25 13.76
C ALA A 164 1.39 -5.28 14.91
N PRO A 165 0.96 -5.00 16.14
CA PRO A 165 0.96 -6.00 17.19
C PRO A 165 0.00 -7.13 16.83
N ARG A 166 0.49 -8.35 16.74
CA ARG A 166 -0.36 -9.54 16.55
C ARG A 166 -1.28 -9.69 17.75
N SER A 167 -2.54 -9.40 17.59
CA SER A 167 -3.58 -9.73 18.54
C SER A 167 -3.94 -11.20 18.37
N GLY A 168 -3.48 -12.05 19.29
CA GLY A 168 -3.89 -13.45 19.34
C GLY A 168 -2.74 -14.44 19.23
N ALA A 169 -1.97 -14.60 20.32
CA ALA A 169 -1.27 -15.85 20.57
C ALA A 169 -2.34 -16.95 20.69
N ARG A 170 -2.44 -17.81 19.67
CA ARG A 170 -3.13 -19.08 19.84
C ARG A 170 -2.34 -19.85 20.87
N SER A 171 -2.93 -20.03 22.05
CA SER A 171 -2.40 -20.93 23.07
C SER A 171 -2.26 -22.33 22.45
N PRO A 172 -1.12 -23.01 22.57
CA PRO A 172 -1.04 -24.40 22.15
C PRO A 172 -2.01 -25.22 23.00
N THR A 173 -2.95 -25.87 22.35
CA THR A 173 -3.83 -26.86 22.97
C THR A 173 -2.95 -27.94 23.59
N ALA A 174 -2.99 -28.07 24.92
CA ALA A 174 -2.32 -29.11 25.64
C ALA A 174 -2.81 -30.47 25.13
N ALA A 175 -1.89 -31.30 24.71
CA ALA A 175 -2.16 -32.71 24.36
C ALA A 175 -2.67 -33.45 25.60
N PRO A 176 -3.67 -34.33 25.48
CA PRO A 176 -4.15 -35.13 26.60
C PRO A 176 -3.05 -36.15 27.01
N GLY A 177 -2.76 -36.17 28.30
CA GLY A 177 -1.74 -36.99 28.88
C GLY A 177 -1.96 -38.50 28.59
N SER A 178 -0.90 -39.13 28.17
CA SER A 178 -0.79 -40.60 28.10
C SER A 178 -0.73 -41.17 29.52
N SER A 179 -1.81 -41.79 29.92
CA SER A 179 -1.84 -42.65 31.13
C SER A 179 -1.04 -43.93 30.87
N SER A 180 0.02 -44.10 31.60
CA SER A 180 0.76 -45.37 31.66
C SER A 180 -0.04 -46.45 32.42
N PRO A 181 -0.13 -47.69 31.96
CA PRO A 181 -0.68 -48.76 32.77
C PRO A 181 0.40 -49.31 33.68
N THR A 182 0.11 -49.30 34.97
CA THR A 182 0.85 -49.99 36.02
C THR A 182 0.55 -51.50 35.90
N GLY A 183 1.56 -52.35 35.65
CA GLY A 183 1.46 -53.80 35.71
C GLY A 183 1.71 -54.31 37.14
N PRO A 184 1.11 -55.42 37.55
CA PRO A 184 1.22 -55.95 38.91
C PRO A 184 2.48 -56.77 39.12
N PRO A 185 2.89 -56.91 40.39
CA PRO A 185 4.04 -57.73 40.74
C PRO A 185 3.62 -59.21 40.99
N THR A 186 4.44 -60.11 40.50
CA THR A 186 4.67 -61.45 41.06
C THR A 186 6.10 -61.85 40.82
#